data_4bc6dd92b8f71f5b7b06b6a1d930bbf2
#
_entry.id   4bc6dd92b8f71f5b7b06b6a1d930bbf2
#
_cell.length_a   1.000
_cell.length_b   1.000
_cell.length_c   1.000
_cell.angle_alpha   90.00
_cell.angle_beta   90.00
_cell.angle_gamma   90.00
#
_symmetry.space_group_name_H-M   'P 1'
#
loop_
_entity.id
_entity.type
_entity.pdbx_description
1 polymer ?
#
loop_
_entity_poly.entity_id
_entity_poly.type
_entity_poly.pdbx_seq_one_letter_code
_entity_poly.pdbx_strand_id
1 'polypeptide(L)'
;MKKLLLSICILITMTSYSQISKEIQGVWKGENSSYYVLVVANKEERLQFANVSWEQGNILKEEILEKEKEHIITQIYNPENDWWVSIKYTMVDKNTVRCEFSGDSDNVSIYKRQYITN
;
A
#
# COMPACT_ATOMS: atom_id res chain seq x y z
N MET A 1 -0.58 0.09 40.63
CA MET A 1 -0.31 1.14 39.67
C MET A 1 0.62 0.70 38.56
N LYS A 2 1.75 0.04 38.84
CA LYS A 2 2.67 -0.42 37.81
C LYS A 2 2.04 -1.44 36.86
N LYS A 3 1.18 -2.33 37.35
CA LYS A 3 0.48 -3.32 36.55
C LYS A 3 -0.49 -2.68 35.53
N LEU A 4 -1.13 -1.57 35.95
CA LEU A 4 -2.08 -0.87 35.08
C LEU A 4 -1.38 -0.20 33.92
N LEU A 5 -0.23 0.42 34.16
CA LEU A 5 0.57 1.07 33.11
C LEU A 5 1.09 0.06 32.11
N LEU A 6 1.53 -1.10 32.54
CA LEU A 6 1.98 -2.16 31.65
C LEU A 6 0.85 -2.66 30.74
N SER A 7 -0.36 -2.81 31.29
CA SER A 7 -1.52 -3.23 30.51
C SER A 7 -1.87 -2.20 29.41
N ILE A 8 -1.79 -0.92 29.73
CA ILE A 8 -2.06 0.15 28.76
C ILE A 8 -1.02 0.13 27.64
N CYS A 9 0.26 -0.05 27.97
CA CYS A 9 1.34 -0.12 26.99
C CYS A 9 1.16 -1.31 26.05
N ILE A 10 0.75 -2.47 26.56
CA ILE A 10 0.50 -3.66 25.76
C ILE A 10 -0.66 -3.42 24.79
N LEU A 11 -1.73 -2.78 25.24
CA LEU A 11 -2.88 -2.46 24.40
C LEU A 11 -2.51 -1.52 23.27
N ILE A 12 -1.71 -0.50 23.52
CA ILE A 12 -1.24 0.43 22.51
C ILE A 12 -0.38 -0.30 21.48
N THR A 13 0.50 -1.20 21.92
CA THR A 13 1.35 -1.98 21.03
C THR A 13 0.53 -2.91 20.16
N MET A 14 -0.52 -3.53 20.67
CA MET A 14 -1.39 -4.42 19.91
C MET A 14 -2.18 -3.67 18.84
N THR A 15 -2.63 -2.44 19.11
CA THR A 15 -3.35 -1.66 18.13
C THR A 15 -2.47 -1.19 16.97
N SER A 16 -1.16 -1.07 17.15
CA SER A 16 -0.26 -0.67 16.08
C SER A 16 0.04 -1.81 15.11
N TYR A 17 -0.26 -3.07 15.44
CA TYR A 17 0.09 -4.23 14.64
C TYR A 17 -0.73 -4.40 13.35
N SER A 18 -1.94 -3.84 13.29
CA SER A 18 -2.79 -3.97 12.09
C SER A 18 -2.85 -2.67 11.31
N GLN A 19 -2.01 -1.71 11.64
CA GLN A 19 -2.17 -0.33 11.22
C GLN A 19 -2.00 -0.13 9.72
N ILE A 20 -0.99 -0.76 9.09
CA ILE A 20 -0.76 -0.55 7.66
C ILE A 20 -1.94 -1.04 6.82
N SER A 21 -2.56 -2.15 7.18
CA SER A 21 -3.68 -2.69 6.41
C SER A 21 -4.90 -1.76 6.40
N LYS A 22 -5.08 -0.98 7.46
CA LYS A 22 -6.17 0.00 7.53
C LYS A 22 -5.78 1.33 6.93
N GLU A 23 -4.60 1.81 7.24
CA GLU A 23 -4.16 3.14 6.82
C GLU A 23 -3.85 3.24 5.33
N ILE A 24 -3.45 2.13 4.71
CA ILE A 24 -3.10 2.14 3.29
C ILE A 24 -4.33 2.15 2.38
N GLN A 25 -5.52 1.90 2.91
CA GLN A 25 -6.73 1.94 2.10
C GLN A 25 -7.00 3.35 1.59
N GLY A 26 -7.30 3.46 0.29
CA GLY A 26 -7.57 4.74 -0.33
C GLY A 26 -6.99 4.83 -1.73
N VAL A 27 -6.85 6.06 -2.20
CA VAL A 27 -6.30 6.36 -3.52
C VAL A 27 -4.97 7.08 -3.35
N TRP A 28 -3.95 6.60 -4.05
CA TRP A 28 -2.59 7.12 -3.94
C TRP A 28 -2.08 7.52 -5.31
N LYS A 29 -1.32 8.59 -5.36
CA LYS A 29 -0.70 9.06 -6.60
C LYS A 29 0.78 9.30 -6.38
N GLY A 30 1.62 8.80 -7.30
CA GLY A 30 3.05 9.07 -7.28
C GLY A 30 3.34 10.55 -7.53
N GLU A 31 4.29 11.11 -6.79
CA GLU A 31 4.62 12.54 -6.90
C GLU A 31 5.07 12.94 -8.31
N ASN A 32 5.82 12.07 -8.95
CA ASN A 32 6.35 12.32 -10.30
C ASN A 32 5.84 11.30 -11.30
N SER A 33 4.59 10.88 -11.16
CA SER A 33 4.03 9.79 -11.94
C SER A 33 2.59 10.07 -12.30
N SER A 34 2.14 9.55 -13.43
CA SER A 34 0.73 9.57 -13.83
C SER A 34 -0.01 8.33 -13.33
N TYR A 35 0.65 7.47 -12.57
CA TYR A 35 0.04 6.25 -12.04
C TYR A 35 -0.63 6.50 -10.70
N TYR A 36 -1.74 5.82 -10.51
CA TYR A 36 -2.47 5.79 -9.26
C TYR A 36 -2.49 4.37 -8.72
N VAL A 37 -2.51 4.26 -7.40
CA VAL A 37 -2.70 2.96 -6.75
C VAL A 37 -3.97 3.06 -5.92
N LEU A 38 -4.90 2.15 -6.16
CA LEU A 38 -6.14 2.05 -5.40
C LEU A 38 -6.02 0.86 -4.45
N VAL A 39 -6.29 1.10 -3.17
CA VAL A 39 -6.26 0.06 -2.16
C VAL A 39 -7.62 0.03 -1.48
N VAL A 40 -8.34 -1.06 -1.63
CA VAL A 40 -9.67 -1.23 -1.04
C VAL A 40 -9.75 -2.57 -0.33
N ALA A 41 -10.61 -2.65 0.66
CA ALA A 41 -10.92 -3.91 1.32
C ALA A 41 -12.26 -4.41 0.81
N ASN A 42 -12.33 -5.71 0.49
CA ASN A 42 -13.59 -6.32 0.09
C ASN A 42 -14.44 -6.65 1.33
N LYS A 43 -15.60 -7.30 1.12
CA LYS A 43 -16.53 -7.65 2.21
C LYS A 43 -15.92 -8.57 3.26
N GLU A 44 -14.89 -9.32 2.89
CA GLU A 44 -14.19 -10.23 3.79
C GLU A 44 -12.95 -9.60 4.43
N GLU A 45 -12.83 -8.28 4.34
CA GLU A 45 -11.71 -7.49 4.85
C GLU A 45 -10.37 -7.84 4.20
N ARG A 46 -10.40 -8.42 3.00
CA ARG A 46 -9.19 -8.69 2.24
C ARG A 46 -8.84 -7.48 1.39
N LEU A 47 -7.58 -7.06 1.48
CA LEU A 47 -7.09 -5.94 0.69
C LEU A 47 -6.96 -6.32 -0.77
N GLN A 48 -7.27 -5.37 -1.63
CA GLN A 48 -7.07 -5.49 -3.06
C GLN A 48 -6.34 -4.24 -3.54
N PHE A 49 -5.29 -4.45 -4.33
CA PHE A 49 -4.48 -3.39 -4.90
C PHE A 49 -4.68 -3.36 -6.40
N ALA A 50 -4.85 -2.17 -6.95
CA ALA A 50 -4.93 -1.97 -8.39
C ALA A 50 -4.07 -0.79 -8.79
N ASN A 51 -3.23 -1.00 -9.80
CA ASN A 51 -2.40 0.05 -10.38
C ASN A 51 -3.12 0.60 -11.62
N VAL A 52 -3.36 1.90 -11.64
CA VAL A 52 -4.15 2.54 -12.70
C VAL A 52 -3.30 3.57 -13.43
N SER A 53 -3.21 3.44 -14.74
CA SER A 53 -2.62 4.46 -15.59
C SER A 53 -3.75 5.20 -16.29
N TRP A 54 -3.96 6.45 -15.90
CA TRP A 54 -5.01 7.29 -16.47
C TRP A 54 -4.76 7.60 -17.94
N GLU A 55 -3.49 7.83 -18.29
CA GLU A 55 -3.11 8.18 -19.66
C GLU A 55 -3.28 7.03 -20.63
N GLN A 56 -2.94 5.82 -20.21
CA GLN A 56 -3.01 4.64 -21.03
C GLN A 56 -4.34 3.89 -20.91
N GLY A 57 -5.14 4.26 -19.93
CA GLY A 57 -6.41 3.58 -19.66
C GLY A 57 -6.24 2.15 -19.17
N ASN A 58 -5.11 1.83 -18.58
CA ASN A 58 -4.81 0.47 -18.12
C ASN A 58 -5.05 0.33 -16.62
N ILE A 59 -5.62 -0.80 -16.25
CA ILE A 59 -5.77 -1.20 -14.85
C ILE A 59 -5.08 -2.54 -14.69
N LEU A 60 -4.06 -2.57 -13.83
CA LEU A 60 -3.33 -3.79 -13.54
C LEU A 60 -3.54 -4.16 -12.08
N LYS A 61 -4.06 -5.35 -11.85
CA LYS A 61 -4.26 -5.86 -10.51
C LYS A 61 -2.92 -6.27 -9.92
N GLU A 62 -2.70 -5.91 -8.65
CA GLU A 62 -1.52 -6.32 -7.92
C GLU A 62 -1.87 -7.51 -7.05
N GLU A 63 -1.02 -8.52 -7.07
CA GLU A 63 -1.17 -9.68 -6.22
C GLU A 63 -0.37 -9.48 -4.94
N ILE A 64 -0.99 -9.70 -3.79
CA ILE A 64 -0.30 -9.57 -2.51
C ILE A 64 0.54 -10.80 -2.27
N LEU A 65 1.86 -10.62 -2.17
CA LEU A 65 2.81 -11.70 -1.90
C LEU A 65 3.10 -11.83 -0.41
N GLU A 66 3.15 -10.71 0.30
CA GLU A 66 3.49 -10.68 1.71
C GLU A 66 2.76 -9.53 2.39
N LYS A 67 2.16 -9.80 3.53
CA LYS A 67 1.49 -8.77 4.33
C LYS A 67 2.00 -8.84 5.76
N GLU A 68 2.83 -7.88 6.12
CA GLU A 68 3.42 -7.76 7.44
C GLU A 68 2.83 -6.55 8.17
N LYS A 69 3.27 -6.35 9.39
CA LYS A 69 2.76 -5.26 10.23
C LYS A 69 3.12 -3.88 9.69
N GLU A 70 4.32 -3.75 9.16
CA GLU A 70 4.88 -2.46 8.76
C GLU A 70 4.99 -2.29 7.25
N HIS A 71 4.82 -3.37 6.49
CA HIS A 71 4.91 -3.31 5.03
C HIS A 71 4.01 -4.34 4.37
N ILE A 72 3.70 -4.08 3.12
CA ILE A 72 2.98 -5.01 2.24
C ILE A 72 3.76 -5.10 0.94
N ILE A 73 3.99 -6.31 0.46
CA ILE A 73 4.67 -6.54 -0.81
C ILE A 73 3.66 -7.11 -1.78
N THR A 74 3.56 -6.48 -2.95
CA THR A 74 2.71 -6.93 -4.04
C THR A 74 3.55 -7.22 -5.27
N GLN A 75 2.90 -7.80 -6.28
CA GLN A 75 3.52 -8.05 -7.58
C GLN A 75 2.54 -7.69 -8.68
N ILE A 76 3.03 -7.00 -9.69
CA ILE A 76 2.30 -6.73 -10.92
C ILE A 76 2.93 -7.55 -12.02
N TYR A 77 2.11 -8.27 -12.78
CA TYR A 77 2.55 -9.02 -13.94
C TYR A 77 1.71 -8.62 -15.14
N ASN A 78 2.38 -8.27 -16.23
CA ASN A 78 1.71 -7.94 -17.50
C ASN A 78 1.99 -9.06 -18.50
N PRO A 79 0.99 -9.91 -18.80
CA PRO A 79 1.19 -11.04 -19.69
C PRO A 79 1.43 -10.65 -21.17
N GLU A 80 1.06 -9.43 -21.55
CA GLU A 80 1.24 -8.98 -22.93
C GLU A 80 2.72 -8.82 -23.31
N ASN A 81 3.56 -8.42 -22.36
CA ASN A 81 4.98 -8.20 -22.61
C ASN A 81 5.89 -8.90 -21.60
N ASP A 82 5.32 -9.79 -20.78
CA ASP A 82 6.06 -10.54 -19.76
C ASP A 82 6.79 -9.65 -18.75
N TRP A 83 6.31 -8.43 -18.58
CA TRP A 83 6.87 -7.46 -17.64
C TRP A 83 6.32 -7.72 -16.24
N TRP A 84 7.20 -7.68 -15.25
CA TRP A 84 6.79 -7.83 -13.87
C TRP A 84 7.58 -6.92 -12.96
N VAL A 85 6.94 -6.51 -11.87
CA VAL A 85 7.58 -5.70 -10.84
C VAL A 85 6.98 -6.06 -9.50
N SER A 86 7.82 -6.04 -8.48
CA SER A 86 7.39 -6.21 -7.10
C SER A 86 7.43 -4.84 -6.42
N ILE A 87 6.45 -4.56 -5.57
CA ILE A 87 6.33 -3.27 -4.90
C ILE A 87 6.24 -3.51 -3.40
N LYS A 88 7.15 -2.88 -2.66
CA LYS A 88 7.09 -2.89 -1.20
C LYS A 88 6.54 -1.56 -0.72
N TYR A 89 5.39 -1.61 -0.08
CA TYR A 89 4.70 -0.43 0.46
C TYR A 89 5.02 -0.27 1.94
N THR A 90 5.48 0.91 2.32
CA THR A 90 5.74 1.27 3.71
C THR A 90 5.14 2.63 4.01
N MET A 91 4.34 2.74 5.07
CA MET A 91 3.77 4.02 5.45
C MET A 91 4.85 4.92 6.03
N VAL A 92 4.97 6.14 5.48
CA VAL A 92 5.83 7.17 6.05
C VAL A 92 5.05 7.96 7.08
N ASP A 93 3.85 8.35 6.71
CA ASP A 93 2.88 8.98 7.60
C ASP A 93 1.48 8.67 7.08
N LYS A 94 0.47 9.24 7.67
CA LYS A 94 -0.93 8.99 7.36
C LYS A 94 -1.28 9.23 5.88
N ASN A 95 -0.59 10.17 5.24
CA ASN A 95 -0.90 10.60 3.88
C ASN A 95 0.22 10.30 2.88
N THR A 96 1.25 9.57 3.30
CA THR A 96 2.44 9.34 2.50
C THR A 96 2.85 7.88 2.59
N VAL A 97 3.02 7.24 1.44
CA VAL A 97 3.52 5.87 1.38
C VAL A 97 4.77 5.84 0.51
N ARG A 98 5.77 5.09 0.97
CA ARG A 98 6.99 4.85 0.22
C ARG A 98 6.83 3.54 -0.53
N CYS A 99 7.08 3.57 -1.83
CA CYS A 99 6.96 2.41 -2.70
C CYS A 99 8.34 2.05 -3.25
N GLU A 100 8.83 0.88 -2.91
CA GLU A 100 10.10 0.36 -3.40
C GLU A 100 9.81 -0.67 -4.50
N PHE A 101 10.17 -0.34 -5.73
CA PHE A 101 9.96 -1.19 -6.89
C PHE A 101 11.21 -2.02 -7.15
N SER A 102 11.02 -3.29 -7.50
CA SER A 102 12.10 -4.20 -7.88
C SER A 102 11.62 -5.17 -8.94
N GLY A 103 12.55 -5.79 -9.66
CA GLY A 103 12.24 -6.70 -10.76
C GLY A 103 12.68 -6.08 -12.08
N ASP A 104 11.77 -5.96 -13.03
CA ASP A 104 12.08 -5.34 -14.33
C ASP A 104 12.29 -3.82 -14.21
N SER A 105 11.88 -3.23 -13.10
CA SER A 105 12.16 -1.83 -12.77
C SER A 105 12.60 -1.75 -11.33
N ASP A 106 13.72 -1.04 -11.08
CA ASP A 106 14.20 -0.78 -9.73
C ASP A 106 14.10 0.71 -9.48
N ASN A 107 13.31 1.09 -8.49
CA ASN A 107 13.06 2.50 -8.20
C ASN A 107 12.43 2.65 -6.82
N VAL A 108 12.54 3.85 -6.26
CA VAL A 108 11.83 4.22 -5.05
C VAL A 108 11.01 5.46 -5.36
N SER A 109 9.72 5.40 -5.08
CA SER A 109 8.81 6.52 -5.31
C SER A 109 8.00 6.80 -4.06
N ILE A 110 7.65 8.07 -3.91
CA ILE A 110 6.78 8.52 -2.83
C ILE A 110 5.39 8.75 -3.43
N TYR A 111 4.39 8.13 -2.81
CA TYR A 111 3.00 8.29 -3.23
C TYR A 111 2.25 9.05 -2.15
N LYS A 112 1.39 9.96 -2.58
CA LYS A 112 0.59 10.79 -1.69
C LYS A 112 -0.89 10.40 -1.78
N ARG A 113 -1.56 10.42 -0.63
CA ARG A 113 -2.99 10.15 -0.57
C ARG A 113 -3.78 11.22 -1.30
N GLN A 114 -4.72 10.77 -2.10
CA GLN A 114 -5.62 11.68 -2.82
C GLN A 114 -6.96 11.74 -2.09
N TYR A 115 -7.47 12.94 -1.93
CA TYR A 115 -8.77 13.18 -1.33
C TYR A 115 -9.73 13.70 -2.39
N ILE A 116 -10.95 13.21 -2.35
CA ILE A 116 -12.01 13.73 -3.22
C ILE A 116 -12.57 14.98 -2.56
N THR A 117 -12.41 16.10 -3.24
CA THR A 117 -12.97 17.37 -2.77
C THR A 117 -14.14 17.75 -3.67
N ASN A 118 -15.28 18.07 -3.04
CA ASN A 118 -16.45 18.54 -3.76
C ASN A 118 -16.49 20.05 -3.81
#